data_db1f2dcb1bd6d953351a69111b3642c7
#
_entry.id   db1f2dcb1bd6d953351a69111b3642c7
#
_cell.length_a   1.000
_cell.length_b   1.000
_cell.length_c   1.000
_cell.angle_alpha   90.00
_cell.angle_beta   90.00
_cell.angle_gamma   90.00
#
_symmetry.space_group_name_H-M   'P 1'
#
loop_
_entity.id
_entity.type
_entity.pdbx_description
1 polymer ?
#
loop_
_entity_poly.entity_id
_entity_poly.type
_entity_poly.pdbx_seq_one_letter_code
_entity_poly.pdbx_strand_id
1 'polypeptide(L)' 'MRADICASDDYDTRDRLLAALGELGGAHDGDSEALGVGLHRFRFPGGELTVFADAWSVDIEGPDALVQQVLQLISDGTRG' A
#
# COMPACT_ATOMS: atom_id res chain seq x y z
N MET A 1 2.68 -7.31 -9.65
CA MET A 1 1.59 -7.95 -8.90
C MET A 1 0.71 -6.89 -8.27
N ARG A 2 -0.58 -7.10 -8.30
CA ARG A 2 -1.55 -6.21 -7.65
C ARG A 2 -2.29 -7.01 -6.56
N ALA A 3 -2.52 -6.39 -5.42
CA ALA A 3 -3.19 -7.04 -4.30
C ALA A 3 -4.20 -6.11 -3.64
N ASP A 4 -5.36 -6.66 -3.29
CA ASP A 4 -6.35 -5.95 -2.48
C ASP A 4 -5.86 -5.89 -1.03
N ILE A 5 -5.95 -4.72 -0.42
CA ILE A 5 -5.52 -4.54 0.97
C ILE A 5 -6.73 -4.54 1.90
N CYS A 6 -7.68 -3.62 1.67
CA CYS A 6 -8.82 -3.47 2.57
C CYS A 6 -9.91 -2.62 1.92
N ALA A 7 -11.06 -2.54 2.59
CA ALA A 7 -12.10 -1.59 2.24
C ALA A 7 -11.62 -0.17 2.52
N SER A 8 -12.18 0.79 1.81
CA SER A 8 -11.77 2.20 1.92
C SER A 8 -12.01 2.79 3.30
N ASP A 9 -12.95 2.25 4.07
CA ASP A 9 -13.28 2.70 5.42
C ASP A 9 -12.59 1.91 6.53
N ASP A 10 -11.73 0.94 6.17
CA ASP A 10 -10.95 0.19 7.14
C ASP A 10 -9.65 0.95 7.48
N TYR A 11 -9.80 1.96 8.34
CA TYR A 11 -8.69 2.84 8.68
C TYR A 11 -7.56 2.13 9.43
N ASP A 12 -7.87 1.12 10.24
CA ASP A 12 -6.87 0.33 10.95
C ASP A 12 -5.91 -0.35 9.99
N THR A 13 -6.45 -1.03 8.97
CA THR A 13 -5.62 -1.71 7.99
C THR A 13 -4.87 -0.71 7.11
N ARG A 14 -5.49 0.43 6.79
CA ARG A 14 -4.81 1.50 6.06
C ARG A 14 -3.59 2.02 6.83
N ASP A 15 -3.74 2.22 8.14
CA ASP A 15 -2.65 2.67 9.00
C ASP A 15 -1.52 1.63 9.04
N ARG A 16 -1.87 0.34 9.09
CA ARG A 16 -0.89 -0.75 9.03
C ARG A 16 -0.16 -0.77 7.69
N LEU A 17 -0.88 -0.51 6.61
CA LEU A 17 -0.27 -0.40 5.29
C LEU A 17 0.78 0.71 5.26
N LEU A 18 0.45 1.90 5.74
CA LEU A 18 1.37 3.03 5.76
C LEU A 18 2.58 2.74 6.64
N ALA A 19 2.37 2.10 7.80
CA ALA A 19 3.46 1.70 8.69
C ALA A 19 4.38 0.68 8.01
N ALA A 20 3.81 -0.29 7.30
CA ALA A 20 4.58 -1.30 6.58
C ALA A 20 5.42 -0.66 5.47
N LEU A 21 4.87 0.28 4.73
CA LEU A 21 5.60 0.99 3.69
C LEU A 21 6.78 1.76 4.27
N GLY A 22 6.59 2.44 5.39
CA GLY A 22 7.66 3.14 6.09
C GLY A 22 8.73 2.20 6.62
N GLU A 23 8.34 1.05 7.18
CA GLU A 23 9.26 0.05 7.71
C GLU A 23 10.15 -0.54 6.63
N LEU A 24 9.63 -0.69 5.42
CA LEU A 24 10.39 -1.19 4.28
C LEU A 24 11.26 -0.12 3.60
N GLY A 25 11.30 1.07 4.16
CA GLY A 25 12.12 2.16 3.62
C GLY A 25 11.46 2.90 2.46
N GLY A 26 10.14 2.87 2.37
CA GLY A 26 9.42 3.56 1.32
C GLY A 26 9.44 5.07 1.49
N ALA A 27 9.76 5.78 0.42
CA ALA A 27 9.71 7.24 0.36
C ALA A 27 8.54 7.65 -0.53
N HIS A 28 7.67 8.50 -0.02
CA HIS A 28 6.54 9.01 -0.78
C HIS A 28 7.05 9.85 -1.95
N ASP A 29 6.73 9.44 -3.17
CA ASP A 29 7.31 10.01 -4.40
C ASP A 29 6.30 10.83 -5.22
N GLY A 30 5.06 10.88 -4.81
CA GLY A 30 4.07 11.69 -5.48
C GLY A 30 2.67 11.12 -5.40
N ASP A 31 1.72 12.01 -5.62
CA ASP A 31 0.30 11.69 -5.67
C ASP A 31 -0.29 12.14 -6.98
N SER A 32 -1.28 11.41 -7.47
CA SER A 32 -2.11 11.84 -8.58
C SER A 32 -3.52 11.30 -8.39
N GLU A 33 -4.46 11.79 -9.19
CA GLU A 33 -5.83 11.33 -9.14
C GLU A 33 -6.33 11.18 -10.57
N ALA A 34 -7.01 10.07 -10.84
CA ALA A 34 -7.59 9.77 -12.12
C ALA A 34 -8.92 9.07 -11.94
N LEU A 35 -10.00 9.62 -12.51
CA LEU A 35 -11.34 9.02 -12.51
C LEU A 35 -11.83 8.63 -11.09
N GLY A 36 -11.56 9.48 -10.09
CA GLY A 36 -11.99 9.23 -8.71
C GLY A 36 -11.11 8.27 -7.95
N VAL A 37 -9.97 7.87 -8.50
CA VAL A 37 -9.01 6.99 -7.83
C VAL A 37 -7.78 7.80 -7.44
N GLY A 38 -7.43 7.79 -6.15
CA GLY A 38 -6.20 8.39 -5.66
C GLY A 38 -5.03 7.43 -5.88
N LEU A 39 -3.96 7.94 -6.47
CA LEU A 39 -2.76 7.18 -6.75
C LEU A 39 -1.62 7.76 -5.91
N HIS A 40 -1.05 6.94 -5.02
CA HIS A 40 0.05 7.34 -4.15
C HIS A 40 1.27 6.48 -4.47
N ARG A 41 2.33 7.08 -4.97
CA ARG A 41 3.54 6.36 -5.35
C ARG A 41 4.58 6.41 -4.25
N PHE A 42 5.18 5.25 -3.98
CA PHE A 42 6.25 5.12 -3.01
C PHE A 42 7.45 4.47 -3.66
N ARG A 43 8.63 5.00 -3.39
CA ARG A 43 9.88 4.47 -3.92
C ARG A 43 10.64 3.71 -2.84
N PHE A 44 11.14 2.53 -3.20
CA PHE A 44 11.88 1.64 -2.30
C PHE A 44 13.21 1.27 -2.96
N PRO A 45 14.18 0.79 -2.19
CA PRO A 45 15.44 0.28 -2.78
C PRO A 45 15.22 -0.80 -3.83
N GLY A 46 14.19 -1.62 -3.66
CA GLY A 46 13.87 -2.72 -4.58
C GLY A 46 12.90 -2.39 -5.71
N GLY A 47 12.41 -1.13 -5.78
CA GLY A 47 11.46 -0.76 -6.83
C GLY A 47 10.46 0.30 -6.39
N GLU A 48 9.38 0.41 -7.13
CA GLU A 48 8.32 1.38 -6.87
C GLU A 48 7.00 0.66 -6.62
N LEU A 49 6.23 1.16 -5.67
CA LEU A 49 4.93 0.61 -5.35
C LEU A 49 3.89 1.72 -5.41
N THR A 50 2.73 1.43 -6.01
CA THR A 50 1.63 2.38 -6.09
C THR A 50 0.47 1.91 -5.22
N VAL A 51 -0.06 2.81 -4.41
CA VAL A 51 -1.28 2.58 -3.63
C VAL A 51 -2.44 3.21 -4.39
N PHE A 52 -3.47 2.42 -4.66
CA PHE A 52 -4.70 2.86 -5.30
C PHE A 52 -5.80 2.95 -4.26
N ALA A 53 -6.31 4.15 -4.03
CA ALA A 53 -7.37 4.39 -3.06
C ALA A 53 -8.59 4.97 -3.77
N ASP A 54 -9.67 4.21 -3.86
CA ASP A 54 -10.94 4.68 -4.42
C ASP A 54 -12.04 4.70 -3.33
N ALA A 55 -13.29 4.93 -3.75
CA ALA A 55 -14.42 5.03 -2.82
C ALA A 55 -14.76 3.68 -2.15
N TRP A 56 -14.24 2.57 -2.67
CA TRP A 56 -14.63 1.22 -2.24
C TRP A 56 -13.50 0.44 -1.58
N SER A 57 -12.27 0.59 -2.08
CA SER A 57 -11.17 -0.25 -1.64
C SER A 57 -9.83 0.45 -1.75
N VAL A 58 -8.83 -0.16 -1.10
CA VAL A 58 -7.42 0.23 -1.19
C VAL A 58 -6.65 -0.98 -1.72
N ASP A 59 -5.93 -0.78 -2.81
CA ASP A 59 -5.11 -1.80 -3.46
C ASP A 59 -3.68 -1.32 -3.56
N ILE A 60 -2.75 -2.26 -3.75
CA ILE A 60 -1.36 -1.92 -4.05
C ILE A 60 -0.90 -2.67 -5.30
N GLU A 61 0.08 -2.08 -6.00
CA GLU A 61 0.68 -2.71 -7.17
C GLU A 61 2.18 -2.41 -7.20
N GLY A 62 2.97 -3.41 -7.54
CA GLY A 62 4.42 -3.27 -7.63
C GLY A 62 5.10 -4.61 -7.85
N PRO A 63 6.44 -4.69 -7.67
CA PRO A 63 7.16 -5.95 -7.78
C PRO A 63 6.62 -7.00 -6.82
N ASP A 64 6.54 -8.24 -7.28
CA ASP A 64 5.94 -9.34 -6.51
C ASP A 64 6.54 -9.48 -5.11
N ALA A 65 7.86 -9.47 -5.03
CA ALA A 65 8.56 -9.62 -3.74
C ALA A 65 8.20 -8.49 -2.77
N LEU A 66 8.12 -7.27 -3.27
CA LEU A 66 7.79 -6.10 -2.45
C LEU A 66 6.34 -6.15 -1.96
N VAL A 67 5.41 -6.49 -2.85
CA VAL A 67 4.00 -6.63 -2.49
C VAL A 67 3.82 -7.71 -1.42
N GLN A 68 4.50 -8.86 -1.59
CA GLN A 68 4.45 -9.95 -0.61
C GLN A 68 4.99 -9.52 0.75
N GLN A 69 6.07 -8.74 0.78
CA GLN A 69 6.62 -8.21 2.04
C GLN A 69 5.61 -7.29 2.75
N VAL A 70 4.94 -6.44 2.00
CA VAL A 70 3.91 -5.55 2.56
C VAL A 70 2.76 -6.37 3.15
N LEU A 71 2.27 -7.36 2.40
CA LEU A 71 1.18 -8.22 2.88
C LEU A 71 1.57 -8.97 4.14
N GLN A 72 2.81 -9.44 4.22
CA GLN A 72 3.33 -10.14 5.39
C GLN A 72 3.34 -9.23 6.62
N LEU A 73 3.82 -7.99 6.49
CA LEU A 73 3.86 -7.04 7.60
C LEU A 73 2.47 -6.66 8.09
N ILE A 74 1.52 -6.49 7.18
CA ILE A 74 0.13 -6.20 7.55
C ILE A 74 -0.46 -7.38 8.33
N SER A 75 -0.23 -8.61 7.87
CA SER A 75 -0.68 -9.81 8.53
C SER A 75 -0.09 -9.96 9.93
N ASP A 76 1.22 -9.71 10.07
CA ASP A 76 1.90 -9.78 11.37
C ASP A 76 1.35 -8.74 12.34
N GLY A 77 1.06 -7.54 11.86
CA GLY A 77 0.46 -6.49 12.66
C GLY A 77 -0.93 -6.84 13.21
N THR A 78 -1.65 -7.72 12.52
CA THR A 78 -3.00 -8.14 12.91
C THR A 78 -3.00 -9.07 14.12
N ARG A 79 -1.87 -9.67 14.42
CA ARG A 79 -1.74 -10.61 15.56
C ARG A 79 -1.62 -9.92 16.91
N GLY A 80 -1.37 -8.66 16.87
CA GLY A 80 -1.04 -7.74 17.97
C GLY A 80 -1.64 -7.96 19.29
#